data_a2f3e1d3f5deb1d0990a1fedb82ed3c7
#
_entry.id   a2f3e1d3f5deb1d0990a1fedb82ed3c7
#
_cell.length_a   1.000
_cell.length_b   1.000
_cell.length_c   1.000
_cell.angle_alpha   90.00
_cell.angle_beta   90.00
_cell.angle_gamma   90.00
#
_symmetry.space_group_name_H-M   'P 1'
#
loop_
_entity.id
_entity.type
_entity.pdbx_description
1 polymer ?
#
loop_
_entity_poly.entity_id
_entity_poly.type
_entity_poly.pdbx_seq_one_letter_code
_entity_poly.pdbx_strand_id
1 'polypeptide(L)'
;MKFNGSFLYLLQKLTFNLVDLISPLEYKEFVLDSLKLANQSLEQDSKICPDLLYSRLENVDEKDILTFMELDKETNPLVWSCIANYFALICYHSYQQSGEKYLPQTIESVDEGTIEAYVSSYKQLIADNNQLVQQLSALDFEPILNDPLVDNYFGDLLQEIKLKQ
;
A
#
# COMPACT_ATOMS: atom_id res chain seq x y z
N MET A 1 -2.64 17.03 -3.36
CA MET A 1 -2.40 16.16 -2.19
C MET A 1 -0.91 15.85 -2.13
N LYS A 2 -0.32 15.95 -0.97
CA LYS A 2 1.09 15.58 -0.76
C LYS A 2 1.15 14.56 0.36
N PHE A 3 1.85 13.45 0.11
CA PHE A 3 2.27 12.54 1.18
C PHE A 3 3.77 12.65 1.36
N ASN A 4 4.23 12.38 2.55
CA ASN A 4 5.65 12.20 2.76
C ASN A 4 6.03 10.71 2.67
N GLY A 5 7.32 10.45 2.53
CA GLY A 5 7.83 9.09 2.42
C GLY A 5 7.57 8.24 3.66
N SER A 6 7.48 8.85 4.85
CA SER A 6 7.23 8.14 6.11
C SER A 6 5.87 7.46 6.12
N PHE A 7 4.83 8.14 5.65
CA PHE A 7 3.48 7.58 5.57
C PHE A 7 3.43 6.41 4.58
N LEU A 8 4.02 6.58 3.40
CA LEU A 8 4.08 5.50 2.40
C LEU A 8 4.92 4.31 2.89
N TYR A 9 5.97 4.55 3.64
CA TYR A 9 6.78 3.50 4.26
C TYR A 9 5.97 2.68 5.27
N LEU A 10 5.10 3.32 6.06
CA LEU A 10 4.14 2.61 6.90
C LEU A 10 3.21 1.73 6.07
N LEU A 11 2.57 2.30 5.03
CA LEU A 11 1.67 1.53 4.17
C LEU A 11 2.40 0.36 3.49
N GLN A 12 3.66 0.53 3.11
CA GLN A 12 4.50 -0.53 2.55
C GLN A 12 4.62 -1.72 3.53
N LYS A 13 4.92 -1.44 4.78
CA LYS A 13 5.05 -2.49 5.81
C LYS A 13 3.73 -3.18 6.10
N LEU A 14 2.65 -2.42 6.21
CA LEU A 14 1.32 -2.97 6.43
C LEU A 14 0.89 -3.86 5.26
N THR A 15 1.10 -3.40 4.04
CA THR A 15 0.74 -4.15 2.82
C THR A 15 1.56 -5.41 2.67
N PHE A 16 2.85 -5.37 2.99
CA PHE A 16 3.73 -6.55 2.97
C PHE A 16 3.17 -7.69 3.84
N ASN A 17 2.63 -7.36 5.01
CA ASN A 17 2.03 -8.35 5.92
C ASN A 17 0.74 -8.98 5.37
N LEU A 18 0.09 -8.36 4.39
CA LEU A 18 -1.13 -8.90 3.78
C LEU A 18 -0.85 -9.97 2.71
N VAL A 19 0.37 -10.04 2.20
CA VAL A 19 0.70 -10.91 1.05
C VAL A 19 0.50 -12.39 1.38
N ASP A 20 0.72 -12.79 2.62
CA ASP A 20 0.52 -14.17 3.05
C ASP A 20 -0.95 -14.62 3.03
N LEU A 21 -1.88 -13.67 2.94
CA LEU A 21 -3.31 -13.95 2.80
C LEU A 21 -3.74 -14.26 1.35
N ILE A 22 -2.85 -14.02 0.38
CA ILE A 22 -3.10 -14.34 -1.03
C ILE A 22 -2.82 -15.83 -1.25
N SER A 23 -3.82 -16.58 -1.72
CA SER A 23 -3.69 -18.03 -1.92
C SER A 23 -2.95 -18.42 -3.20
N PRO A 24 -3.27 -17.85 -4.40
CA PRO A 24 -2.55 -18.24 -5.61
C PRO A 24 -1.08 -17.81 -5.56
N LEU A 25 -0.15 -18.77 -5.64
CA LEU A 25 1.28 -18.53 -5.56
C LEU A 25 1.77 -17.53 -6.61
N GLU A 26 1.26 -17.62 -7.83
CA GLU A 26 1.60 -16.70 -8.91
C GLU A 26 1.29 -15.24 -8.56
N TYR A 27 0.13 -14.99 -7.97
CA TYR A 27 -0.29 -13.65 -7.56
C TYR A 27 0.56 -13.14 -6.39
N LYS A 28 0.79 -14.02 -5.42
CA LYS A 28 1.61 -13.72 -4.25
C LYS A 28 3.05 -13.32 -4.65
N GLU A 29 3.69 -14.10 -5.51
CA GLU A 29 5.04 -13.81 -6.00
C GLU A 29 5.11 -12.49 -6.76
N PHE A 30 4.14 -12.22 -7.62
CA PHE A 30 4.05 -10.97 -8.36
C PHE A 30 3.91 -9.76 -7.43
N VAL A 31 3.03 -9.85 -6.43
CA VAL A 31 2.83 -8.78 -5.45
C VAL A 31 4.10 -8.56 -4.62
N LEU A 32 4.76 -9.63 -4.16
CA LEU A 32 6.03 -9.52 -3.43
C LEU A 32 7.12 -8.82 -4.25
N ASP A 33 7.29 -9.20 -5.51
CA ASP A 33 8.25 -8.58 -6.40
C ASP A 33 7.91 -7.10 -6.65
N SER A 34 6.63 -6.80 -6.83
CA SER A 34 6.14 -5.43 -6.99
C SER A 34 6.35 -4.58 -5.73
N LEU A 35 6.17 -5.14 -4.54
CA LEU A 35 6.45 -4.47 -3.27
C LEU A 35 7.93 -4.16 -3.08
N LYS A 36 8.82 -5.04 -3.53
CA LYS A 36 10.27 -4.76 -3.53
C LYS A 36 10.60 -3.54 -4.40
N LEU A 37 10.01 -3.48 -5.60
CA LEU A 37 10.18 -2.34 -6.50
C LEU A 37 9.63 -1.05 -5.86
N ALA A 38 8.46 -1.12 -5.25
CA ALA A 38 7.84 0.00 -4.54
C ALA A 38 8.72 0.49 -3.38
N ASN A 39 9.28 -0.43 -2.59
CA ASN A 39 10.20 -0.06 -1.51
C ASN A 39 11.45 0.64 -2.02
N GLN A 40 12.03 0.16 -3.12
CA GLN A 40 13.18 0.81 -3.76
C GLN A 40 12.83 2.22 -4.24
N SER A 41 11.61 2.46 -4.71
CA SER A 41 11.17 3.80 -5.15
C SER A 41 11.08 4.82 -4.02
N LEU A 42 10.98 4.37 -2.76
CA LEU A 42 10.96 5.22 -1.56
C LEU A 42 12.35 5.57 -1.04
N GLU A 43 13.40 4.91 -1.53
CA GLU A 43 14.78 5.19 -1.13
C GLU A 43 15.21 6.57 -1.61
N GLN A 44 16.03 7.24 -0.80
CA GLN A 44 16.67 8.49 -1.19
C GLN A 44 17.52 8.25 -2.46
N ASP A 45 17.43 9.18 -3.42
CA ASP A 45 18.12 9.08 -4.71
C ASP A 45 17.66 7.89 -5.59
N SER A 46 16.45 7.39 -5.38
CA SER A 46 15.87 6.34 -6.23
C SER A 46 15.83 6.78 -7.70
N LYS A 47 16.23 5.86 -8.59
CA LYS A 47 16.15 6.01 -10.04
C LYS A 47 15.01 5.19 -10.66
N ILE A 48 14.09 4.69 -9.86
CA ILE A 48 12.93 3.93 -10.34
C ILE A 48 12.04 4.86 -11.16
N CYS A 49 11.82 4.49 -12.41
CA CYS A 49 10.91 5.21 -13.29
C CYS A 49 9.46 5.02 -12.83
N PRO A 50 8.66 6.10 -12.72
CA PRO A 50 7.24 5.99 -12.35
C PRO A 50 6.45 5.04 -13.26
N ASP A 51 6.71 5.04 -14.57
CA ASP A 51 6.04 4.16 -15.51
C ASP A 51 6.31 2.67 -15.24
N LEU A 52 7.52 2.33 -14.79
CA LEU A 52 7.85 0.97 -14.41
C LEU A 52 7.04 0.54 -13.17
N LEU A 53 6.94 1.40 -12.18
CA LEU A 53 6.14 1.14 -10.99
C LEU A 53 4.64 1.04 -11.33
N TYR A 54 4.14 1.95 -12.17
CA TYR A 54 2.77 1.93 -12.64
C TYR A 54 2.42 0.66 -13.42
N SER A 55 3.34 0.11 -14.21
CA SER A 55 3.13 -1.13 -14.95
C SER A 55 2.84 -2.35 -14.06
N ARG A 56 3.16 -2.26 -12.77
CA ARG A 56 2.81 -3.29 -11.78
C ARG A 56 1.36 -3.18 -11.34
N LEU A 57 0.84 -1.97 -11.28
CA LEU A 57 -0.57 -1.72 -10.95
C LEU A 57 -1.48 -2.03 -12.14
N GLU A 58 -1.17 -1.49 -13.30
CA GLU A 58 -1.98 -1.61 -14.52
C GLU A 58 -1.08 -1.77 -15.75
N ASN A 59 -1.26 -2.87 -16.48
CA ASN A 59 -0.51 -3.18 -17.70
C ASN A 59 -1.40 -3.99 -18.65
N VAL A 60 -1.79 -3.38 -19.78
CA VAL A 60 -2.70 -4.01 -20.75
C VAL A 60 -2.10 -5.23 -21.46
N ASP A 61 -0.78 -5.34 -21.50
CA ASP A 61 -0.07 -6.37 -22.27
C ASP A 61 0.44 -7.54 -21.39
N GLU A 62 0.49 -7.36 -20.07
CA GLU A 62 1.08 -8.32 -19.15
C GLU A 62 0.27 -8.46 -17.86
N LYS A 63 0.83 -9.19 -16.90
CA LYS A 63 0.26 -9.36 -15.56
C LYS A 63 0.32 -8.05 -14.78
N ASP A 64 -0.76 -7.74 -14.08
CA ASP A 64 -0.83 -6.57 -13.21
C ASP A 64 -1.72 -6.83 -11.97
N ILE A 65 -1.60 -5.94 -10.99
CA ILE A 65 -2.35 -6.04 -9.73
C ILE A 65 -3.85 -5.92 -9.94
N LEU A 66 -4.30 -5.01 -10.79
CA LEU A 66 -5.73 -4.81 -11.04
C LEU A 66 -6.38 -6.03 -11.69
N THR A 67 -5.66 -6.71 -12.59
CA THR A 67 -6.13 -7.96 -13.20
C THR A 67 -6.22 -9.08 -12.15
N PHE A 68 -5.21 -9.25 -11.31
CA PHE A 68 -5.24 -10.26 -10.25
C PHE A 68 -6.34 -9.97 -9.22
N MET A 69 -6.55 -8.70 -8.87
CA MET A 69 -7.64 -8.28 -8.01
C MET A 69 -9.00 -8.70 -8.59
N GLU A 70 -9.22 -8.48 -9.87
CA GLU A 70 -10.48 -8.86 -10.53
C GLU A 70 -10.66 -10.38 -10.57
N LEU A 71 -9.60 -11.13 -10.83
CA LEU A 71 -9.65 -12.61 -10.89
C LEU A 71 -9.83 -13.26 -9.52
N ASP A 72 -9.36 -12.63 -8.44
CA ASP A 72 -9.37 -13.17 -7.07
C ASP A 72 -10.33 -12.43 -6.12
N LYS A 73 -11.20 -11.57 -6.65
CA LYS A 73 -12.08 -10.68 -5.85
C LYS A 73 -13.04 -11.40 -4.92
N GLU A 74 -13.42 -12.63 -5.25
CA GLU A 74 -14.34 -13.43 -4.44
C GLU A 74 -13.65 -13.99 -3.18
N THR A 75 -12.32 -14.09 -3.17
CA THR A 75 -11.57 -14.75 -2.11
C THR A 75 -11.09 -13.77 -1.04
N ASN A 76 -10.47 -12.65 -1.43
CA ASN A 76 -9.87 -11.69 -0.49
C ASN A 76 -10.06 -10.23 -0.95
N PRO A 77 -11.31 -9.74 -1.05
CA PRO A 77 -11.56 -8.39 -1.60
C PRO A 77 -10.89 -7.27 -0.79
N LEU A 78 -10.84 -7.37 0.53
CA LEU A 78 -10.21 -6.35 1.38
C LEU A 78 -8.69 -6.32 1.25
N VAL A 79 -8.06 -7.49 1.11
CA VAL A 79 -6.61 -7.59 0.86
C VAL A 79 -6.24 -6.92 -0.45
N TRP A 80 -6.97 -7.23 -1.52
CA TRP A 80 -6.74 -6.62 -2.83
C TRP A 80 -7.04 -5.13 -2.85
N SER A 81 -8.07 -4.69 -2.11
CA SER A 81 -8.34 -3.25 -1.94
C SER A 81 -7.13 -2.53 -1.33
N CYS A 82 -6.54 -3.08 -0.26
CA CYS A 82 -5.34 -2.51 0.33
C CYS A 82 -4.16 -2.47 -0.66
N ILE A 83 -3.90 -3.57 -1.35
CA ILE A 83 -2.78 -3.68 -2.30
C ILE A 83 -2.93 -2.67 -3.45
N ALA A 84 -4.10 -2.65 -4.09
CA ALA A 84 -4.35 -1.75 -5.22
C ALA A 84 -4.28 -0.27 -4.81
N ASN A 85 -4.88 0.10 -3.69
CA ASN A 85 -4.83 1.49 -3.18
C ASN A 85 -3.41 1.90 -2.77
N TYR A 86 -2.64 0.99 -2.15
CA TYR A 86 -1.24 1.26 -1.84
C TYR A 86 -0.43 1.56 -3.12
N PHE A 87 -0.57 0.72 -4.15
CA PHE A 87 0.14 0.93 -5.41
C PHE A 87 -0.30 2.19 -6.14
N ALA A 88 -1.59 2.55 -6.08
CA ALA A 88 -2.07 3.82 -6.62
C ALA A 88 -1.39 5.02 -5.89
N LEU A 89 -1.31 4.98 -4.57
CA LEU A 89 -0.69 6.03 -3.77
C LEU A 89 0.82 6.17 -4.04
N ILE A 90 1.55 5.05 -4.10
CA ILE A 90 2.99 5.12 -4.34
C ILE A 90 3.32 5.51 -5.78
N CYS A 91 2.52 5.10 -6.75
CA CYS A 91 2.66 5.57 -8.14
C CYS A 91 2.43 7.07 -8.22
N TYR A 92 1.37 7.57 -7.60
CA TYR A 92 1.08 9.01 -7.54
C TYR A 92 2.27 9.79 -6.96
N HIS A 93 2.79 9.35 -5.83
CA HIS A 93 3.97 9.95 -5.20
C HIS A 93 5.19 9.93 -6.14
N SER A 94 5.45 8.80 -6.79
CA SER A 94 6.58 8.65 -7.73
C SER A 94 6.48 9.61 -8.91
N TYR A 95 5.29 9.76 -9.50
CA TYR A 95 5.06 10.73 -10.58
C TYR A 95 5.25 12.18 -10.08
N GLN A 96 4.78 12.51 -8.88
CA GLN A 96 5.00 13.84 -8.30
C GLN A 96 6.49 14.14 -8.10
N GLN A 97 7.27 13.17 -7.62
CA GLN A 97 8.71 13.33 -7.40
C GLN A 97 9.48 13.47 -8.72
N SER A 98 9.03 12.82 -9.78
CA SER A 98 9.66 12.91 -11.10
C SER A 98 9.36 14.21 -11.85
N GLY A 99 8.35 14.96 -11.41
CA GLY A 99 7.90 16.18 -12.08
C GLY A 99 7.14 15.95 -13.40
N GLU A 100 6.67 14.73 -13.64
CA GLU A 100 5.86 14.40 -14.82
C GLU A 100 4.56 15.21 -14.84
N LYS A 101 4.27 15.82 -15.99
CA LYS A 101 3.07 16.64 -16.16
C LYS A 101 1.81 15.83 -16.47
N TYR A 102 1.98 14.70 -17.13
CA TYR A 102 0.87 13.85 -17.57
C TYR A 102 0.88 12.58 -16.75
N LEU A 103 -0.22 12.35 -16.05
CA LEU A 103 -0.44 11.16 -15.24
C LEU A 103 -1.34 10.16 -16.00
N PRO A 104 -1.13 8.85 -15.83
CA PRO A 104 -2.14 7.88 -16.25
C PRO A 104 -3.49 8.19 -15.58
N GLN A 105 -4.60 7.92 -16.28
CA GLN A 105 -5.94 8.25 -15.81
C GLN A 105 -6.23 7.66 -14.41
N THR A 106 -5.82 6.44 -14.17
CA THR A 106 -5.96 5.78 -12.86
C THR A 106 -5.23 6.56 -11.76
N ILE A 107 -4.09 7.15 -12.08
CA ILE A 107 -3.29 7.92 -11.12
C ILE A 107 -3.81 9.34 -10.94
N GLU A 108 -4.37 9.95 -11.98
CA GLU A 108 -5.01 11.27 -11.87
C GLU A 108 -6.16 11.29 -10.86
N SER A 109 -6.85 10.16 -10.70
CA SER A 109 -7.99 10.02 -9.78
C SER A 109 -7.59 9.77 -8.32
N VAL A 110 -6.29 9.63 -8.03
CA VAL A 110 -5.80 9.41 -6.67
C VAL A 110 -6.00 10.67 -5.81
N ASP A 111 -6.69 10.50 -4.70
CA ASP A 111 -7.00 11.57 -3.74
C ASP A 111 -7.02 11.05 -2.30
N GLU A 112 -7.52 11.85 -1.37
CA GLU A 112 -7.68 11.46 0.03
C GLU A 112 -8.62 10.25 0.18
N GLY A 113 -9.59 10.07 -0.70
CA GLY A 113 -10.47 8.91 -0.75
C GLY A 113 -9.73 7.61 -0.99
N THR A 114 -8.61 7.64 -1.70
CA THR A 114 -7.74 6.48 -1.90
C THR A 114 -7.07 6.06 -0.58
N ILE A 115 -6.64 7.02 0.22
CA ILE A 115 -6.09 6.77 1.57
C ILE A 115 -7.19 6.20 2.48
N GLU A 116 -8.37 6.81 2.49
CA GLU A 116 -9.50 6.36 3.29
C GLU A 116 -9.92 4.94 2.93
N ALA A 117 -9.95 4.60 1.65
CA ALA A 117 -10.25 3.25 1.18
C ALA A 117 -9.22 2.22 1.68
N TYR A 118 -7.93 2.55 1.63
CA TYR A 118 -6.89 1.70 2.19
C TYR A 118 -7.10 1.47 3.69
N VAL A 119 -7.23 2.56 4.44
CA VAL A 119 -7.35 2.52 5.91
C VAL A 119 -8.59 1.76 6.34
N SER A 120 -9.73 2.00 5.70
CA SER A 120 -10.99 1.30 5.97
C SER A 120 -10.87 -0.21 5.74
N SER A 121 -10.31 -0.62 4.61
CA SER A 121 -10.09 -2.03 4.29
C SER A 121 -9.13 -2.69 5.28
N TYR A 122 -8.04 -2.01 5.62
CA TYR A 122 -7.04 -2.52 6.56
C TYR A 122 -7.62 -2.70 7.98
N LYS A 123 -8.37 -1.73 8.46
CA LYS A 123 -9.05 -1.82 9.78
C LYS A 123 -10.04 -2.98 9.85
N GLN A 124 -10.78 -3.23 8.77
CA GLN A 124 -11.68 -4.39 8.71
C GLN A 124 -10.92 -5.72 8.75
N LEU A 125 -9.78 -5.82 8.04
CA LEU A 125 -8.93 -7.00 8.08
C LEU A 125 -8.38 -7.28 9.47
N ILE A 126 -7.92 -6.26 10.18
CA ILE A 126 -7.38 -6.38 11.54
C ILE A 126 -8.44 -6.81 12.54
N ALA A 127 -9.67 -6.32 12.42
CA ALA A 127 -10.74 -6.60 13.36
C ALA A 127 -10.98 -8.10 13.54
N ASP A 128 -10.77 -8.88 12.47
CA ASP A 128 -11.04 -10.33 12.45
C ASP A 128 -9.78 -11.19 12.34
N ASN A 129 -8.58 -10.60 12.46
CA ASN A 129 -7.33 -11.34 12.25
C ASN A 129 -6.27 -11.03 13.33
N ASN A 130 -6.19 -11.90 14.33
CA ASN A 130 -5.24 -11.77 15.43
C ASN A 130 -3.77 -11.82 14.97
N GLN A 131 -3.47 -12.55 13.91
CA GLN A 131 -2.11 -12.62 13.38
C GLN A 131 -1.66 -11.26 12.83
N LEU A 132 -2.54 -10.57 12.11
CA LEU A 132 -2.26 -9.21 11.63
C LEU A 132 -2.06 -8.24 12.80
N VAL A 133 -2.86 -8.35 13.85
CA VAL A 133 -2.70 -7.55 15.08
C VAL A 133 -1.31 -7.78 15.70
N GLN A 134 -0.87 -9.02 15.80
CA GLN A 134 0.45 -9.36 16.32
C GLN A 134 1.58 -8.83 15.44
N GLN A 135 1.45 -8.95 14.12
CA GLN A 135 2.43 -8.41 13.17
C GLN A 135 2.52 -6.88 13.26
N LEU A 136 1.38 -6.22 13.37
CA LEU A 136 1.32 -4.77 13.57
C LEU A 136 1.96 -4.34 14.90
N SER A 137 1.71 -5.08 15.98
CA SER A 137 2.31 -4.82 17.28
C SER A 137 3.84 -4.95 17.29
N ALA A 138 4.39 -5.78 16.42
CA ALA A 138 5.83 -6.00 16.29
C ALA A 138 6.55 -4.91 15.48
N LEU A 139 5.82 -4.03 14.77
CA LEU A 139 6.42 -2.95 13.99
C LEU A 139 6.91 -1.83 14.91
N ASP A 140 8.06 -1.26 14.54
CA ASP A 140 8.56 -0.05 15.17
C ASP A 140 7.96 1.19 14.49
N PHE A 141 7.07 1.87 15.22
CA PHE A 141 6.42 3.09 14.74
C PHE A 141 7.16 4.38 15.13
N GLU A 142 8.17 4.32 16.00
CA GLU A 142 8.88 5.50 16.49
C GLU A 142 9.33 6.46 15.39
N PRO A 143 9.92 5.97 14.27
CA PRO A 143 10.36 6.85 13.20
C PRO A 143 9.25 7.62 12.49
N ILE A 144 8.00 7.22 12.64
CA ILE A 144 6.85 7.74 11.90
C ILE A 144 5.75 8.34 12.79
N LEU A 145 5.88 8.25 14.13
CA LEU A 145 4.87 8.74 15.07
C LEU A 145 4.59 10.25 14.97
N ASN A 146 5.53 11.02 14.44
CA ASN A 146 5.40 12.47 14.28
C ASN A 146 4.79 12.86 12.92
N ASP A 147 4.42 11.89 12.09
CA ASP A 147 3.78 12.15 10.82
C ASP A 147 2.30 12.48 11.02
N PRO A 148 1.81 13.69 10.64
CA PRO A 148 0.41 14.06 10.81
C PRO A 148 -0.57 13.10 10.13
N LEU A 149 -0.20 12.49 9.00
CA LEU A 149 -1.05 11.51 8.31
C LEU A 149 -1.15 10.20 9.08
N VAL A 150 -0.07 9.77 9.72
CA VAL A 150 -0.08 8.57 10.56
C VAL A 150 -1.00 8.78 11.75
N ASP A 151 -0.90 9.91 12.43
CA ASP A 151 -1.77 10.24 13.55
C ASP A 151 -3.24 10.34 13.13
N ASN A 152 -3.51 11.02 12.03
CA ASN A 152 -4.86 11.25 11.54
C ASN A 152 -5.58 9.95 11.14
N TYR A 153 -4.90 9.05 10.42
CA TYR A 153 -5.52 7.84 9.88
C TYR A 153 -5.34 6.59 10.75
N PHE A 154 -4.28 6.50 11.52
CA PHE A 154 -3.94 5.31 12.32
C PHE A 154 -3.79 5.58 13.81
N GLY A 155 -3.93 6.83 14.26
CA GLY A 155 -3.70 7.20 15.67
C GLY A 155 -4.50 6.35 16.67
N ASP A 156 -5.81 6.21 16.45
CA ASP A 156 -6.68 5.41 17.30
C ASP A 156 -6.28 3.93 17.32
N LEU A 157 -5.98 3.37 16.14
CA LEU A 157 -5.56 1.98 16.00
C LEU A 157 -4.23 1.72 16.72
N LEU A 158 -3.27 2.63 16.60
CA LEU A 158 -1.97 2.51 17.27
C LEU A 158 -2.10 2.62 18.79
N GLN A 159 -3.01 3.46 19.28
CA GLN A 159 -3.31 3.53 20.71
C GLN A 159 -3.94 2.24 21.24
N GLU A 160 -4.91 1.66 20.53
CA GLU A 160 -5.51 0.37 20.90
C GLU A 160 -4.47 -0.74 21.00
N ILE A 161 -3.52 -0.79 20.07
CA ILE A 161 -2.45 -1.78 20.06
C ILE A 161 -1.50 -1.58 21.26
N LYS A 162 -1.12 -0.34 21.56
CA LYS A 162 -0.30 -0.03 22.75
C LYS A 162 -0.97 -0.42 24.06
N LEU A 163 -2.29 -0.28 24.16
CA LEU A 163 -3.05 -0.65 25.35
C LEU A 163 -3.17 -2.17 25.55
N LYS A 164 -3.00 -2.97 24.48
CA LYS A 164 -3.03 -4.44 24.51
C LYS A 164 -1.67 -5.08 24.79
N GLN A 165 -0.61 -4.29 24.79
CA GLN A 165 0.73 -4.72 25.17
C GLN A 165 0.95 -4.55 26.68
#